data_bfd65821f13f33de2360581c2c374af5
#
_entry.id   bfd65821f13f33de2360581c2c374af5
#
_cell.length_a   1.000
_cell.length_b   1.000
_cell.length_c   1.000
_cell.angle_alpha   90.00
_cell.angle_beta   90.00
_cell.angle_gamma   90.00
#
_symmetry.space_group_name_H-M   'P 1'
#
loop_
_entity.id
_entity.type
_entity.pdbx_description
1 polymer ?
#
loop_
_entity_poly.entity_id
_entity_poly.type
_entity_poly.pdbx_seq_one_letter_code
_entity_poly.pdbx_strand_id
1 'polypeptide(L)'
;MSETPTTQNPLKSQVLIRDASEADVPFIFNSWLKSYRNSSACRSVTNPVYFAFQHRLIEDLLQHSFVKVVHAASDSNQLLGYVVYGEQEGIKIIHYVYVKHAFRNMGMCKMMLQDSGVVGGFYTHETPSGARAAEKLQLVYNPYLAGVVA
;
A
#
# COMPACT_ATOMS: atom_id res chain seq x y z
N MET A 1 -6.25 -35.24 -13.68
CA MET A 1 -6.19 -34.86 -13.00
C MET A 1 -6.34 -33.81 -12.49
N SER A 2 -6.49 -33.51 -12.23
CA SER A 2 -6.75 -32.53 -11.81
C SER A 2 -6.53 -32.12 -10.66
N GLU A 3 -6.03 -31.53 -10.24
CA GLU A 3 -5.89 -31.12 -9.16
C GLU A 3 -6.75 -30.32 -8.68
N THR A 4 -7.08 -30.30 -7.57
CA THR A 4 -8.00 -29.41 -7.11
C THR A 4 -7.29 -28.22 -6.66
N PRO A 5 -7.65 -27.12 -7.16
CA PRO A 5 -7.06 -25.88 -6.77
C PRO A 5 -7.67 -25.29 -5.53
N THR A 6 -8.28 -26.05 -4.72
CA THR A 6 -8.99 -25.53 -3.56
C THR A 6 -8.10 -24.81 -2.57
N THR A 7 -6.82 -25.17 -2.50
CA THR A 7 -5.90 -24.50 -1.61
C THR A 7 -5.23 -23.30 -2.23
N GLN A 8 -5.39 -23.11 -3.53
CA GLN A 8 -4.81 -21.98 -4.20
C GLN A 8 -5.74 -20.79 -4.10
N ASN A 9 -5.16 -19.63 -3.86
CA ASN A 9 -5.90 -18.40 -3.96
C ASN A 9 -6.16 -18.12 -5.44
N PRO A 10 -7.42 -18.16 -5.91
CA PRO A 10 -7.70 -17.91 -7.32
C PRO A 10 -7.23 -16.55 -7.78
N LEU A 11 -7.12 -15.62 -6.85
CA LEU A 11 -6.65 -14.28 -7.15
C LEU A 11 -5.23 -14.28 -7.70
N LYS A 12 -4.37 -15.16 -7.19
CA LYS A 12 -2.98 -15.21 -7.62
C LYS A 12 -2.81 -15.51 -9.10
N SER A 13 -3.74 -16.25 -9.70
CA SER A 13 -3.67 -16.55 -11.12
C SER A 13 -4.28 -15.45 -11.99
N GLN A 14 -4.97 -14.49 -11.37
CA GLN A 14 -5.68 -13.44 -12.08
C GLN A 14 -5.01 -12.07 -11.98
N VAL A 15 -4.01 -11.95 -11.14
CA VAL A 15 -3.33 -10.67 -10.91
C VAL A 15 -1.83 -10.85 -10.96
N LEU A 16 -1.13 -9.77 -11.28
CA LEU A 16 0.33 -9.73 -11.27
C LEU A 16 0.79 -8.51 -10.49
N ILE A 17 1.97 -8.63 -9.89
CA ILE A 17 2.61 -7.53 -9.18
C ILE A 17 3.81 -7.08 -10.02
N ARG A 18 3.95 -5.77 -10.19
CA ARG A 18 5.10 -5.19 -10.90
C ARG A 18 5.53 -3.90 -10.24
N ASP A 19 6.70 -3.42 -10.59
CA ASP A 19 7.12 -2.09 -10.15
C ASP A 19 6.25 -1.04 -10.81
N ALA A 20 5.98 0.04 -10.08
CA ALA A 20 5.21 1.14 -10.63
C ALA A 20 6.01 1.91 -11.66
N SER A 21 5.31 2.46 -12.65
CA SER A 21 5.89 3.35 -13.64
C SER A 21 5.34 4.76 -13.44
N GLU A 22 5.89 5.72 -14.19
CA GLU A 22 5.39 7.09 -14.12
C GLU A 22 3.91 7.19 -14.46
N ALA A 23 3.43 6.33 -15.35
CA ALA A 23 2.02 6.34 -15.74
C ALA A 23 1.09 5.96 -14.58
N ASP A 24 1.60 5.25 -13.58
CA ASP A 24 0.80 4.82 -12.43
C ASP A 24 0.70 5.89 -11.34
N VAL A 25 1.59 6.88 -11.34
CA VAL A 25 1.68 7.87 -10.27
C VAL A 25 0.39 8.64 -10.04
N PRO A 26 -0.31 9.13 -11.06
CA PRO A 26 -1.56 9.86 -10.82
C PRO A 26 -2.60 9.03 -10.07
N PHE A 27 -2.73 7.76 -10.41
CA PHE A 27 -3.67 6.89 -9.70
C PHE A 27 -3.24 6.70 -8.25
N ILE A 28 -1.97 6.42 -8.01
CA ILE A 28 -1.44 6.21 -6.66
C ILE A 28 -1.64 7.47 -5.82
N PHE A 29 -1.26 8.61 -6.37
CA PHE A 29 -1.34 9.87 -5.68
C PHE A 29 -2.76 10.21 -5.27
N ASN A 30 -3.68 10.17 -6.24
CA ASN A 30 -5.06 10.55 -5.99
C ASN A 30 -5.79 9.61 -5.05
N SER A 31 -5.57 8.30 -5.21
CA SER A 31 -6.24 7.33 -4.35
C SER A 31 -5.71 7.37 -2.92
N TRP A 32 -4.40 7.59 -2.74
CA TRP A 32 -3.81 7.74 -1.43
C TRP A 32 -4.37 8.97 -0.72
N LEU A 33 -4.32 10.09 -1.41
CA LEU A 33 -4.78 11.36 -0.86
C LEU A 33 -6.24 11.28 -0.42
N LYS A 34 -7.10 10.71 -1.26
CA LYS A 34 -8.51 10.59 -0.96
C LYS A 34 -8.81 9.58 0.14
N SER A 35 -8.22 8.41 0.05
CA SER A 35 -8.56 7.34 0.99
C SER A 35 -8.03 7.62 2.40
N TYR A 36 -6.87 8.24 2.51
CA TYR A 36 -6.29 8.52 3.82
C TYR A 36 -6.96 9.70 4.53
N ARG A 37 -7.66 10.56 3.78
CA ARG A 37 -8.35 11.73 4.36
C ARG A 37 -9.31 11.35 5.49
N ASN A 38 -9.95 10.19 5.37
CA ASN A 38 -10.95 9.74 6.35
C ASN A 38 -10.35 8.92 7.48
N SER A 39 -9.03 8.80 7.55
CA SER A 39 -8.39 8.07 8.65
C SER A 39 -8.51 8.85 9.95
N SER A 40 -8.40 8.13 11.06
CA SER A 40 -8.49 8.76 12.39
C SER A 40 -7.36 9.77 12.62
N ALA A 41 -6.20 9.54 12.00
CA ALA A 41 -5.07 10.45 12.13
C ALA A 41 -5.33 11.82 11.52
N CYS A 42 -6.23 11.90 10.54
CA CYS A 42 -6.52 13.13 9.81
C CYS A 42 -7.83 13.79 10.22
N ARG A 43 -8.57 13.17 11.14
CA ARG A 43 -9.93 13.60 11.47
C ARG A 43 -10.02 15.03 11.98
N SER A 44 -9.03 15.47 12.75
CA SER A 44 -9.02 16.81 13.34
C SER A 44 -8.30 17.84 12.50
N VAL A 45 -7.81 17.47 11.32
CA VAL A 45 -7.06 18.37 10.45
C VAL A 45 -8.01 18.96 9.42
N THR A 46 -7.92 20.27 9.20
CA THR A 46 -8.76 20.93 8.19
C THR A 46 -8.33 20.52 6.79
N ASN A 47 -9.27 20.64 5.82
CA ASN A 47 -8.97 20.26 4.44
C ASN A 47 -7.77 21.03 3.86
N PRO A 48 -7.68 22.36 4.00
CA PRO A 48 -6.51 23.05 3.43
C PRO A 48 -5.19 22.55 3.98
N VAL A 49 -5.14 22.29 5.29
CA VAL A 49 -3.92 21.79 5.92
C VAL A 49 -3.62 20.37 5.44
N TYR A 50 -4.63 19.50 5.42
CA TYR A 50 -4.44 18.12 4.98
C TYR A 50 -3.91 18.05 3.55
N PHE A 51 -4.61 18.72 2.62
CA PHE A 51 -4.21 18.61 1.21
C PHE A 51 -2.85 19.24 0.95
N ALA A 52 -2.50 20.32 1.64
CA ALA A 52 -1.19 20.94 1.44
C ALA A 52 -0.05 20.04 1.94
N PHE A 53 -0.18 19.51 3.14
CA PHE A 53 0.92 18.75 3.75
C PHE A 53 0.95 17.28 3.31
N GLN A 54 -0.20 16.64 3.18
CA GLN A 54 -0.23 15.25 2.73
C GLN A 54 0.21 15.14 1.28
N HIS A 55 -0.14 16.11 0.44
CA HIS A 55 0.31 16.16 -0.94
C HIS A 55 1.83 16.15 -1.00
N ARG A 56 2.45 17.02 -0.22
CA ARG A 56 3.92 17.15 -0.19
C ARG A 56 4.57 15.87 0.36
N LEU A 57 3.97 15.29 1.38
CA LEU A 57 4.49 14.06 1.97
C LEU A 57 4.45 12.90 0.99
N ILE A 58 3.32 12.73 0.30
CA ILE A 58 3.18 11.66 -0.70
C ILE A 58 4.20 11.86 -1.82
N GLU A 59 4.33 13.09 -2.30
CA GLU A 59 5.27 13.41 -3.36
C GLU A 59 6.69 13.01 -2.96
N ASP A 60 7.09 13.36 -1.76
CA ASP A 60 8.41 13.03 -1.25
C ASP A 60 8.60 11.52 -1.07
N LEU A 61 7.61 10.85 -0.50
CA LEU A 61 7.69 9.41 -0.30
C LEU A 61 7.78 8.63 -1.60
N LEU A 62 7.03 9.06 -2.61
CA LEU A 62 7.07 8.38 -3.91
C LEU A 62 8.41 8.52 -4.60
N GLN A 63 9.14 9.60 -4.33
CA GLN A 63 10.48 9.79 -4.90
C GLN A 63 11.54 8.92 -4.24
N HIS A 64 11.32 8.52 -2.99
CA HIS A 64 12.34 7.84 -2.19
C HIS A 64 11.95 6.43 -1.76
N SER A 65 10.83 5.92 -2.26
CA SER A 65 10.32 4.61 -1.86
C SER A 65 10.28 3.64 -3.01
N PHE A 66 10.21 2.36 -2.68
CA PHE A 66 9.84 1.33 -3.63
C PHE A 66 8.33 1.35 -3.77
N VAL A 67 7.83 1.25 -4.99
CA VAL A 67 6.40 1.25 -5.25
C VAL A 67 6.06 0.09 -6.16
N LYS A 68 5.17 -0.77 -5.71
CA LYS A 68 4.70 -1.89 -6.51
C LYS A 68 3.21 -1.81 -6.68
N VAL A 69 2.75 -2.15 -7.86
CA VAL A 69 1.31 -2.14 -8.18
C VAL A 69 0.86 -3.55 -8.50
N VAL A 70 -0.41 -3.81 -8.20
CA VAL A 70 -1.09 -5.05 -8.58
C VAL A 70 -2.05 -4.70 -9.69
N HIS A 71 -1.99 -5.46 -10.78
CA HIS A 71 -2.89 -5.25 -11.91
C HIS A 71 -3.50 -6.57 -12.36
N ALA A 72 -4.56 -6.49 -13.15
CA ALA A 72 -5.16 -7.68 -13.72
C ALA A 72 -4.14 -8.34 -14.65
N ALA A 73 -4.07 -9.67 -14.61
CA ALA A 73 -3.11 -10.39 -15.43
C ALA A 73 -3.34 -10.14 -16.91
N SER A 74 -4.58 -9.87 -17.30
CA SER A 74 -4.95 -9.62 -18.69
C SER A 74 -4.72 -8.20 -19.15
N ASP A 75 -4.44 -7.26 -18.24
CA ASP A 75 -4.31 -5.85 -18.59
C ASP A 75 -3.42 -5.13 -17.58
N SER A 76 -2.21 -4.80 -17.97
CA SER A 76 -1.27 -4.14 -17.07
C SER A 76 -1.66 -2.71 -16.70
N ASN A 77 -2.64 -2.13 -17.40
CA ASN A 77 -3.14 -0.80 -17.07
C ASN A 77 -4.34 -0.83 -16.13
N GLN A 78 -4.88 -2.01 -15.86
CA GLN A 78 -5.98 -2.15 -14.91
C GLN A 78 -5.41 -2.35 -13.51
N LEU A 79 -5.14 -1.25 -12.82
CA LEU A 79 -4.57 -1.28 -11.48
C LEU A 79 -5.63 -1.62 -10.45
N LEU A 80 -5.30 -2.54 -9.56
CA LEU A 80 -6.21 -3.00 -8.52
C LEU A 80 -5.78 -2.54 -7.13
N GLY A 81 -4.49 -2.27 -6.96
CA GLY A 81 -3.95 -1.82 -5.70
C GLY A 81 -2.45 -1.53 -5.82
N TYR A 82 -1.86 -1.08 -4.72
CA TYR A 82 -0.43 -0.79 -4.70
C TYR A 82 0.10 -0.79 -3.27
N VAL A 83 1.42 -0.87 -3.15
CA VAL A 83 2.11 -0.72 -1.88
C VAL A 83 3.31 0.20 -2.08
N VAL A 84 3.50 1.10 -1.12
CA VAL A 84 4.63 2.03 -1.09
C VAL A 84 5.43 1.69 0.15
N TYR A 85 6.71 1.37 0.00
CA TYR A 85 7.53 1.00 1.13
C TYR A 85 8.97 1.42 0.94
N GLY A 86 9.66 1.58 2.07
CA GLY A 86 11.08 1.87 2.09
C GLY A 86 11.83 0.83 2.92
N GLU A 87 13.12 1.01 2.98
CA GLU A 87 13.98 0.14 3.79
C GLU A 87 15.04 1.01 4.45
N GLN A 88 15.26 0.76 5.74
CA GLN A 88 16.25 1.48 6.50
C GLN A 88 16.99 0.48 7.39
N GLU A 89 18.29 0.34 7.17
CA GLU A 89 19.12 -0.59 7.95
C GLU A 89 18.56 -2.01 7.94
N GLY A 90 18.06 -2.46 6.78
CA GLY A 90 17.52 -3.80 6.62
C GLY A 90 16.10 -3.97 7.10
N ILE A 91 15.50 -2.93 7.68
CA ILE A 91 14.13 -3.00 8.19
C ILE A 91 13.20 -2.35 7.18
N LYS A 92 12.11 -3.04 6.86
CA LYS A 92 11.11 -2.53 5.92
C LYS A 92 10.15 -1.58 6.61
N ILE A 93 9.79 -0.52 5.90
CA ILE A 93 8.85 0.50 6.38
C ILE A 93 7.76 0.63 5.35
N ILE A 94 6.53 0.26 5.71
CA ILE A 94 5.38 0.38 4.82
C ILE A 94 4.78 1.77 5.00
N HIS A 95 4.74 2.54 3.92
CA HIS A 95 4.13 3.86 3.99
C HIS A 95 2.64 3.79 3.67
N TYR A 96 2.25 3.08 2.63
CA TYR A 96 0.84 2.97 2.30
C TYR A 96 0.54 1.71 1.51
N VAL A 97 -0.63 1.14 1.77
CA VAL A 97 -1.18 0.01 1.01
C VAL A 97 -2.61 0.38 0.64
N TYR A 98 -2.95 0.23 -0.62
CA TYR A 98 -4.28 0.54 -1.11
C TYR A 98 -4.78 -0.60 -2.00
N VAL A 99 -6.05 -0.94 -1.81
CA VAL A 99 -6.75 -1.91 -2.67
C VAL A 99 -8.06 -1.27 -3.07
N LYS A 100 -8.39 -1.28 -4.35
CA LYS A 100 -9.65 -0.77 -4.83
C LYS A 100 -10.80 -1.45 -4.11
N HIS A 101 -11.84 -0.69 -3.80
CA HIS A 101 -12.95 -1.16 -2.98
C HIS A 101 -13.53 -2.50 -3.47
N ALA A 102 -13.72 -2.64 -4.77
CA ALA A 102 -14.31 -3.85 -5.34
C ALA A 102 -13.46 -5.11 -5.14
N PHE A 103 -12.18 -4.94 -4.83
CA PHE A 103 -11.25 -6.05 -4.70
C PHE A 103 -10.76 -6.26 -3.28
N ARG A 104 -11.39 -5.61 -2.30
CA ARG A 104 -11.03 -5.77 -0.90
C ARG A 104 -11.52 -7.09 -0.36
N ASN A 105 -10.91 -7.55 0.73
CA ASN A 105 -11.24 -8.80 1.41
C ASN A 105 -10.95 -10.05 0.58
N MET A 106 -10.06 -9.92 -0.40
CA MET A 106 -9.61 -11.04 -1.23
C MET A 106 -8.15 -11.45 -0.96
N GLY A 107 -7.57 -10.91 0.10
CA GLY A 107 -6.18 -11.22 0.45
C GLY A 107 -5.13 -10.46 -0.32
N MET A 108 -5.52 -9.44 -1.10
CA MET A 108 -4.60 -8.71 -1.95
C MET A 108 -3.61 -7.87 -1.13
N CYS A 109 -4.08 -7.24 -0.05
CA CYS A 109 -3.21 -6.49 0.83
C CYS A 109 -2.12 -7.39 1.43
N LYS A 110 -2.52 -8.54 1.95
CA LYS A 110 -1.59 -9.51 2.52
C LYS A 110 -0.59 -9.99 1.47
N MET A 111 -1.06 -10.26 0.27
CA MET A 111 -0.20 -10.70 -0.84
C MET A 111 0.88 -9.66 -1.15
N MET A 112 0.50 -8.39 -1.24
CA MET A 112 1.45 -7.31 -1.52
C MET A 112 2.46 -7.15 -0.39
N LEU A 113 2.01 -7.22 0.86
CA LEU A 113 2.89 -7.08 1.99
C LEU A 113 3.88 -8.24 2.09
N GLN A 114 3.42 -9.46 1.81
CA GLN A 114 4.31 -10.61 1.80
C GLN A 114 5.32 -10.51 0.67
N ASP A 115 4.90 -10.08 -0.51
CA ASP A 115 5.79 -9.88 -1.64
C ASP A 115 6.88 -8.85 -1.33
N SER A 116 6.56 -7.85 -0.53
CA SER A 116 7.51 -6.80 -0.14
C SER A 116 8.49 -7.24 0.95
N GLY A 117 8.26 -8.39 1.58
CA GLY A 117 9.14 -8.91 2.62
C GLY A 117 9.13 -8.11 3.91
N VAL A 118 7.97 -7.61 4.33
CA VAL A 118 7.87 -6.62 5.39
C VAL A 118 7.62 -7.15 6.79
N VAL A 119 7.65 -8.45 6.99
CA VAL A 119 7.36 -9.05 8.30
C VAL A 119 8.27 -8.45 9.38
N GLY A 120 7.67 -8.00 10.46
CA GLY A 120 8.42 -7.45 11.60
C GLY A 120 8.89 -6.03 11.46
N GLY A 121 8.51 -5.34 10.39
CA GLY A 121 8.91 -3.95 10.17
C GLY A 121 7.94 -2.94 10.76
N PHE A 122 7.91 -1.75 10.16
CA PHE A 122 7.07 -0.64 10.63
C PHE A 122 6.10 -0.20 9.54
N TYR A 123 5.04 0.50 9.95
CA TYR A 123 4.16 1.18 9.00
C TYR A 123 3.86 2.59 9.52
N THR A 124 3.69 3.52 8.59
CA THR A 124 3.60 4.95 8.93
C THR A 124 2.21 5.54 8.80
N HIS A 125 1.37 4.96 7.95
CA HIS A 125 0.00 5.44 7.71
C HIS A 125 -0.97 4.33 8.09
N GLU A 126 -1.79 4.58 9.10
CA GLU A 126 -2.71 3.57 9.60
C GLU A 126 -4.10 3.74 9.00
N THR A 127 -4.62 2.64 8.45
CA THR A 127 -6.02 2.54 8.04
C THR A 127 -6.62 1.32 8.73
N PRO A 128 -7.95 1.24 8.86
CA PRO A 128 -8.55 0.07 9.54
C PRO A 128 -8.15 -1.26 8.93
N SER A 129 -8.17 -1.38 7.60
CA SER A 129 -7.78 -2.63 6.96
C SER A 129 -6.28 -2.88 7.04
N GLY A 130 -5.49 -1.83 6.95
CA GLY A 130 -4.04 -1.93 7.07
C GLY A 130 -3.62 -2.35 8.47
N ALA A 131 -4.29 -1.84 9.50
CA ALA A 131 -3.99 -2.21 10.88
C ALA A 131 -4.22 -3.71 11.12
N ARG A 132 -5.27 -4.28 10.54
CA ARG A 132 -5.53 -5.71 10.69
C ARG A 132 -4.46 -6.55 10.02
N ALA A 133 -4.01 -6.16 8.84
CA ALA A 133 -2.92 -6.86 8.15
C ALA A 133 -1.62 -6.70 8.90
N ALA A 134 -1.37 -5.51 9.45
CA ALA A 134 -0.16 -5.22 10.20
C ALA A 134 -0.04 -6.11 11.44
N GLU A 135 -1.16 -6.34 12.13
CA GLU A 135 -1.16 -7.20 13.30
C GLU A 135 -0.72 -8.62 12.94
N LYS A 136 -1.23 -9.15 11.84
CA LYS A 136 -0.88 -10.50 11.39
C LYS A 136 0.59 -10.62 10.98
N LEU A 137 1.16 -9.55 10.46
CA LEU A 137 2.55 -9.54 10.00
C LEU A 137 3.51 -8.96 11.03
N GLN A 138 3.02 -8.68 12.22
CA GLN A 138 3.82 -8.14 13.32
C GLN A 138 4.50 -6.82 12.99
N LEU A 139 3.80 -5.96 12.26
CA LEU A 139 4.27 -4.61 11.95
C LEU A 139 3.92 -3.67 13.08
N VAL A 140 4.79 -2.71 13.35
CA VAL A 140 4.61 -1.72 14.40
C VAL A 140 4.30 -0.37 13.79
N TYR A 141 3.28 0.30 14.31
CA TYR A 141 2.91 1.63 13.83
C TYR A 141 3.91 2.66 14.35
N ASN A 142 4.50 3.42 13.42
CA ASN A 142 5.43 4.50 13.77
C ASN A 142 5.30 5.60 12.72
N PRO A 143 4.38 6.57 12.92
CA PRO A 143 4.16 7.62 11.93
C PRO A 143 5.34 8.55 11.73
N TYR A 144 6.26 8.60 12.68
CA TYR A 144 7.40 9.49 12.59
C TYR A 144 8.39 9.07 11.49
N LEU A 145 8.38 7.81 11.12
CA LEU A 145 9.28 7.33 10.06
C LEU A 145 8.90 7.86 8.67
N ALA A 146 7.70 8.41 8.51
CA ALA A 146 7.30 9.01 7.25
C ALA A 146 8.11 10.26 6.92
N GLY A 147 8.61 10.95 7.95
CA GLY A 147 9.38 12.17 7.75
C GLY A 147 10.89 11.97 7.74
N VAL A 148 11.36 10.75 7.85
CA VAL A 148 12.78 10.44 7.96
C VAL A 148 13.34 9.89 6.65
N VAL A 149 12.78 10.29 5.55
CA VAL A 149 13.29 9.89 4.25
C VAL A 149 14.23 10.98 3.82
N ALA A 150 15.46 10.82 4.15
CA ALA A 150 16.42 11.86 3.79
C ALA A 150 17.36 11.35 2.73
#